data_3a6cd9a1c62378d06132315475873adc
#
_entry.id   3a6cd9a1c62378d06132315475873adc
#
_cell.length_a   1.000
_cell.length_b   1.000
_cell.length_c   1.000
_cell.angle_alpha   90.00
_cell.angle_beta   90.00
_cell.angle_gamma   90.00
#
_symmetry.space_group_name_H-M   'P 1'
#
loop_
_entity.id
_entity.type
_entity.pdbx_description
1 polymer ?
#
loop_
_entity_poly.entity_id
_entity_poly.type
_entity_poly.pdbx_seq_one_letter_code
_entity_poly.pdbx_strand_id
1 'polypeptide(L)'
;MKHEKSKNDAMRHELDHIDAKILNLLRENARMPLKEIAEHVFLSSPAVSARIERLEKEGYITGYQVKLNPALLGYPIKAFINLEVEPVQKKEFYPYIEKVHNVVECNCVTGDYSCLLYTSDAADEL
;
A
#
# COMPACT_ATOMS: atom_id res chain seq x y z
N MET A 1 28.53 4.50 -6.18
CA MET A 1 27.38 4.98 -6.94
C MET A 1 26.80 6.18 -6.25
N LYS A 2 26.82 7.31 -6.91
CA LYS A 2 26.13 8.50 -6.41
C LYS A 2 24.63 8.31 -6.70
N HIS A 3 23.83 8.13 -5.65
CA HIS A 3 22.39 8.26 -5.78
C HIS A 3 22.10 9.72 -6.10
N GLU A 4 21.61 10.00 -7.29
CA GLU A 4 21.03 11.29 -7.56
C GLU A 4 19.83 11.49 -6.63
N LYS A 5 20.01 12.34 -5.62
CA LYS A 5 18.88 12.81 -4.83
C LYS A 5 17.97 13.58 -5.79
N SER A 6 16.78 13.06 -6.01
CA SER A 6 15.80 13.80 -6.81
C SER A 6 15.58 15.17 -6.19
N LYS A 7 15.29 16.18 -7.02
CA LYS A 7 15.01 17.54 -6.54
C LYS A 7 13.87 17.59 -5.50
N ASN A 8 13.05 16.53 -5.43
CA ASN A 8 11.99 16.39 -4.43
C ASN A 8 12.51 15.96 -3.05
N ASP A 9 13.69 15.33 -2.96
CA ASP A 9 14.25 14.93 -1.68
C ASP A 9 14.76 16.12 -0.85
N ALA A 10 15.16 17.20 -1.50
CA ALA A 10 15.68 18.37 -0.81
C ALA A 10 14.60 19.19 -0.06
N MET A 11 13.32 18.93 -0.32
CA MET A 11 12.19 19.63 0.31
C MET A 11 11.44 18.79 1.35
N ARG A 12 11.84 17.54 1.57
CA ARG A 12 11.22 16.68 2.57
C ARG A 12 11.81 16.96 3.94
N HIS A 13 10.93 17.16 4.90
CA HIS A 13 11.34 17.20 6.30
C HIS A 13 11.75 15.79 6.75
N GLU A 14 12.81 15.69 7.52
CA GLU A 14 13.16 14.42 8.14
C GLU A 14 12.05 13.99 9.11
N LEU A 15 11.80 12.68 9.13
CA LEU A 15 10.86 12.09 10.07
C LEU A 15 11.45 12.16 11.48
N ASP A 16 10.71 12.74 12.42
CA ASP A 16 11.03 12.63 13.82
C ASP A 16 10.38 11.38 14.45
N HIS A 17 10.69 11.10 15.71
CA HIS A 17 10.15 9.93 16.41
C HIS A 17 8.64 10.01 16.63
N ILE A 18 8.07 11.21 16.68
CA ILE A 18 6.61 11.42 16.78
C ILE A 18 5.95 11.06 15.46
N ASP A 19 6.50 11.49 14.34
CA ASP A 19 6.03 11.11 13.01
C ASP A 19 6.06 9.60 12.82
N ALA A 20 7.17 8.96 13.22
CA ALA A 20 7.30 7.50 13.15
C ALA A 20 6.22 6.79 14.00
N LYS A 21 5.94 7.31 15.19
CA LYS A 21 4.90 6.75 16.06
C LYS A 21 3.51 6.92 15.46
N ILE A 22 3.21 8.06 14.87
CA ILE A 22 1.94 8.30 14.15
C ILE A 22 1.79 7.32 12.99
N LEU A 23 2.83 7.14 12.19
CA LEU A 23 2.81 6.19 11.08
C LEU A 23 2.56 4.75 11.55
N ASN A 24 3.18 4.33 12.64
CA ASN A 24 2.96 3.00 13.19
C ASN A 24 1.52 2.81 13.70
N LEU A 25 0.96 3.80 14.35
CA LEU A 25 -0.44 3.76 14.82
C LEU A 25 -1.41 3.65 13.63
N LEU A 26 -1.19 4.43 12.58
CA LEU A 26 -2.02 4.39 11.37
C LEU A 26 -1.84 3.10 10.57
N ARG A 27 -0.66 2.47 10.61
CA ARG A 27 -0.44 1.15 10.01
C ARG A 27 -1.25 0.06 10.70
N GLU A 28 -1.41 0.15 12.00
CA GLU A 28 -2.22 -0.80 12.78
C GLU A 28 -3.72 -0.56 12.57
N ASN A 29 -4.12 0.71 12.55
CA ASN A 29 -5.51 1.11 12.36
C ASN A 29 -5.58 2.46 11.64
N ALA A 30 -5.82 2.41 10.33
CA ALA A 30 -5.92 3.61 9.50
C ALA A 30 -7.13 4.50 9.85
N ARG A 31 -8.09 3.98 10.62
CA ARG A 31 -9.25 4.74 11.10
C ARG A 31 -9.15 5.22 12.54
N MET A 32 -7.95 5.12 13.13
CA MET A 32 -7.77 5.60 14.50
C MET A 32 -8.14 7.09 14.60
N PRO A 33 -9.03 7.48 15.51
CA PRO A 33 -9.40 8.88 15.67
C PRO A 33 -8.20 9.76 16.04
N LEU A 34 -8.20 11.00 15.55
CA LEU A 34 -7.13 11.96 15.86
C LEU A 34 -6.92 12.15 17.36
N LYS A 35 -8.01 12.15 18.12
CA LYS A 35 -7.96 12.26 19.58
C LYS A 35 -7.17 11.11 20.21
N GLU A 36 -7.37 9.89 19.74
CA GLU A 36 -6.68 8.72 20.25
C GLU A 36 -5.18 8.76 19.87
N ILE A 37 -4.86 9.14 18.64
CA ILE A 37 -3.47 9.34 18.22
C ILE A 37 -2.80 10.41 19.08
N ALA A 38 -3.49 11.52 19.31
CA ALA A 38 -3.01 12.63 20.13
C ALA A 38 -2.66 12.19 21.56
N GLU A 39 -3.47 11.32 22.15
CA GLU A 39 -3.23 10.74 23.48
C GLU A 39 -1.95 9.89 23.48
N HIS A 40 -1.70 9.12 22.41
CA HIS A 40 -0.52 8.28 22.29
C HIS A 40 0.78 9.06 22.09
N VAL A 41 0.72 10.20 21.41
CA VAL A 41 1.91 11.01 21.09
C VAL A 41 2.06 12.26 21.95
N PHE A 42 1.15 12.48 22.89
CA PHE A 42 1.14 13.63 23.81
C PHE A 42 1.12 14.99 23.09
N LEU A 43 0.31 15.07 22.03
CA LEU A 43 0.05 16.29 21.28
C LEU A 43 -1.45 16.59 21.25
N SER A 44 -1.80 17.80 20.81
CA SER A 44 -3.19 18.15 20.53
C SER A 44 -3.68 17.51 19.22
N SER A 45 -4.98 17.31 19.07
CA SER A 45 -5.56 16.80 17.84
C SER A 45 -5.22 17.67 16.61
N PRO A 46 -5.29 19.02 16.67
CA PRO A 46 -4.83 19.85 15.56
C PRO A 46 -3.35 19.66 15.21
N ALA A 47 -2.48 19.45 16.19
CA ALA A 47 -1.07 19.20 15.94
C ALA A 47 -0.83 17.86 15.24
N VAL A 48 -1.58 16.82 15.63
CA VAL A 48 -1.53 15.51 14.96
C VAL A 48 -2.06 15.63 13.53
N SER A 49 -3.18 16.32 13.33
CA SER A 49 -3.75 16.55 12.00
C SER A 49 -2.78 17.24 11.08
N ALA A 50 -2.10 18.28 11.55
CA ALA A 50 -1.08 18.99 10.78
C ALA A 50 0.09 18.09 10.38
N ARG A 51 0.53 17.21 11.28
CA ARG A 51 1.60 16.25 10.98
C ARG A 51 1.17 15.22 9.94
N ILE A 52 -0.02 14.67 10.06
CA ILE A 52 -0.57 13.70 9.09
C ILE A 52 -0.69 14.36 7.71
N GLU A 53 -1.24 15.56 7.64
CA GLU A 53 -1.37 16.31 6.38
C GLU A 53 0.00 16.54 5.72
N ARG A 54 1.01 16.88 6.51
CA ARG A 54 2.38 17.01 6.00
C ARG A 54 2.94 15.68 5.51
N LEU A 55 2.73 14.59 6.25
CA LEU A 55 3.17 13.25 5.86
C LEU A 55 2.51 12.79 4.54
N GLU A 56 1.24 13.13 4.35
CA GLU A 56 0.54 12.89 3.08
C GLU A 56 1.13 13.73 1.95
N LYS A 57 1.29 15.03 2.17
CA LYS A 57 1.79 15.98 1.17
C LYS A 57 3.23 15.67 0.73
N GLU A 58 4.07 15.26 1.66
CA GLU A 58 5.47 14.90 1.38
C GLU A 58 5.62 13.48 0.81
N GLY A 59 4.55 12.72 0.74
CA GLY A 59 4.53 11.39 0.13
C GLY A 59 4.94 10.24 1.03
N TYR A 60 5.11 10.46 2.33
CA TYR A 60 5.31 9.35 3.28
C TYR A 60 4.07 8.49 3.41
N ILE A 61 2.90 9.11 3.41
CA ILE A 61 1.62 8.43 3.33
C ILE A 61 1.12 8.55 1.90
N THR A 62 1.02 7.42 1.21
CA THR A 62 0.58 7.38 -0.19
C THR A 62 -0.91 7.09 -0.34
N GLY A 63 -1.55 6.64 0.73
CA GLY A 63 -2.98 6.34 0.74
C GLY A 63 -3.37 5.49 1.93
N TYR A 64 -4.65 5.17 1.98
CA TYR A 64 -5.26 4.33 3.02
C TYR A 64 -6.02 3.21 2.35
N GLN A 65 -5.85 2.00 2.83
CA GLN A 65 -6.50 0.83 2.25
C GLN A 65 -7.23 0.03 3.31
N VAL A 66 -8.30 -0.62 2.90
CA VAL A 66 -9.09 -1.50 3.74
C VAL A 66 -8.62 -2.94 3.56
N LYS A 67 -8.43 -3.64 4.66
CA LYS A 67 -8.29 -5.10 4.63
C LYS A 67 -9.68 -5.70 4.60
N LEU A 68 -9.93 -6.53 3.62
CA LEU A 68 -11.22 -7.18 3.44
C LEU A 68 -11.10 -8.69 3.74
N ASN A 69 -12.22 -9.28 4.15
CA ASN A 69 -12.31 -10.73 4.27
C ASN A 69 -12.90 -11.29 2.96
N PRO A 70 -12.08 -11.88 2.09
CA PRO A 70 -12.54 -12.32 0.78
C PRO A 70 -13.58 -13.44 0.85
N ALA A 71 -13.55 -14.30 1.87
CA ALA A 71 -14.54 -15.34 2.05
C ALA A 71 -15.94 -14.77 2.26
N LEU A 72 -16.07 -13.69 3.04
CA LEU A 72 -17.36 -13.01 3.27
C LEU A 72 -17.86 -12.26 2.04
N LEU A 73 -16.97 -11.89 1.13
CA LEU A 73 -17.31 -11.22 -0.12
C LEU A 73 -17.62 -12.19 -1.27
N GLY A 74 -17.61 -13.48 -1.01
CA GLY A 74 -17.87 -14.51 -2.03
C GLY A 74 -16.61 -14.99 -2.76
N TYR A 75 -15.43 -14.75 -2.22
CA TYR A 75 -14.15 -15.20 -2.75
C TYR A 75 -13.44 -16.10 -1.74
N PRO A 76 -13.93 -17.34 -1.51
CA PRO A 76 -13.40 -18.21 -0.46
C PRO A 76 -12.00 -18.75 -0.74
N ILE A 77 -11.54 -18.65 -1.98
CA ILE A 77 -10.24 -19.18 -2.40
C ILE A 77 -9.28 -18.04 -2.69
N LYS A 78 -8.11 -18.12 -2.05
CA LYS A 78 -6.97 -17.22 -2.25
C LYS A 78 -5.83 -18.03 -2.87
N ALA A 79 -5.30 -17.55 -3.98
CA ALA A 79 -4.19 -18.20 -4.66
C ALA A 79 -3.08 -17.20 -5.00
N PHE A 80 -1.84 -17.67 -4.91
CA PHE A 80 -0.67 -16.96 -5.42
C PHE A 80 -0.22 -17.60 -6.72
N ILE A 81 -0.06 -16.80 -7.75
CA ILE A 81 0.41 -17.24 -9.05
C ILE A 81 1.71 -16.51 -9.36
N ASN A 82 2.78 -17.26 -9.60
CA ASN A 82 4.04 -16.73 -10.08
C ASN A 82 4.09 -16.86 -11.59
N LEU A 83 4.28 -15.74 -12.27
CA LEU A 83 4.37 -15.68 -13.72
C LEU A 83 5.72 -15.11 -14.13
N GLU A 84 6.34 -15.75 -15.10
CA GLU A 84 7.51 -15.21 -15.77
C GLU A 84 7.07 -14.43 -17.01
N VAL A 85 7.42 -13.15 -17.06
CA VAL A 85 7.05 -12.27 -18.16
C VAL A 85 8.32 -11.68 -18.77
N GLU A 86 8.49 -11.84 -20.07
CA GLU A 86 9.62 -11.25 -20.78
C GLU A 86 9.58 -9.71 -20.71
N PRO A 87 10.74 -9.03 -20.64
CA PRO A 87 10.80 -7.58 -20.50
C PRO A 87 10.02 -6.82 -21.57
N VAL A 88 9.97 -7.33 -22.80
CA VAL A 88 9.23 -6.72 -23.91
C VAL A 88 7.72 -6.82 -23.74
N GLN A 89 7.23 -7.79 -22.98
CA GLN A 89 5.80 -8.02 -22.73
C GLN A 89 5.27 -7.23 -21.53
N LYS A 90 6.13 -6.68 -20.71
CA LYS A 90 5.73 -5.97 -19.48
C LYS A 90 4.78 -4.81 -19.76
N LYS A 91 4.96 -4.08 -20.84
CA LYS A 91 4.12 -2.93 -21.21
C LYS A 91 2.67 -3.33 -21.48
N GLU A 92 2.43 -4.54 -22.00
CA GLU A 92 1.09 -5.05 -22.28
C GLU A 92 0.51 -5.80 -21.09
N PHE A 93 1.38 -6.41 -20.29
CA PHE A 93 0.99 -7.24 -19.15
C PHE A 93 0.29 -6.44 -18.05
N TYR A 94 0.85 -5.31 -17.63
CA TYR A 94 0.26 -4.50 -16.56
C TYR A 94 -1.16 -4.00 -16.89
N PRO A 95 -1.42 -3.39 -18.06
CA PRO A 95 -2.77 -2.99 -18.41
C PRO A 95 -3.75 -4.17 -18.50
N TYR A 96 -3.27 -5.34 -18.94
CA TYR A 96 -4.08 -6.54 -19.00
C TYR A 96 -4.47 -7.01 -17.59
N ILE A 97 -3.52 -7.10 -16.66
CA ILE A 97 -3.78 -7.55 -15.29
C ILE A 97 -4.71 -6.60 -14.54
N GLU A 98 -4.62 -5.30 -14.76
CA GLU A 98 -5.52 -4.32 -14.14
C GLU A 98 -6.99 -4.54 -14.53
N LYS A 99 -7.24 -5.13 -15.68
CA LYS A 99 -8.59 -5.44 -16.15
C LYS A 99 -9.15 -6.75 -15.60
N VAL A 100 -8.31 -7.60 -15.03
CA VAL A 100 -8.71 -8.88 -14.46
C VAL A 100 -9.21 -8.65 -13.04
N HIS A 101 -10.51 -8.65 -12.85
CA HIS A 101 -11.14 -8.30 -11.57
C HIS A 101 -10.83 -9.25 -10.42
N ASN A 102 -10.41 -10.48 -10.70
CA ASN A 102 -10.03 -11.46 -9.68
C ASN A 102 -8.59 -11.28 -9.18
N VAL A 103 -7.78 -10.48 -9.86
CA VAL A 103 -6.43 -10.16 -9.41
C VAL A 103 -6.50 -8.95 -8.48
N VAL A 104 -6.08 -9.14 -7.24
CA VAL A 104 -6.12 -8.12 -6.19
C VAL A 104 -4.80 -7.40 -6.08
N GLU A 105 -3.71 -8.11 -6.29
CA GLU A 105 -2.36 -7.58 -6.15
C GLU A 105 -1.43 -8.24 -7.17
N CYS A 106 -0.59 -7.43 -7.78
CA CYS A 106 0.42 -7.91 -8.71
C CYS A 106 1.74 -7.19 -8.43
N ASN A 107 2.77 -7.94 -8.09
CA ASN A 107 4.08 -7.42 -7.75
C ASN A 107 5.16 -8.03 -8.64
N CYS A 108 6.18 -7.23 -8.95
CA CYS A 108 7.38 -7.71 -9.61
C CYS A 108 8.41 -8.10 -8.57
N VAL A 109 8.83 -9.36 -8.57
CA VAL A 109 9.83 -9.89 -7.64
C VAL A 109 10.98 -10.47 -8.44
N THR A 110 12.15 -9.84 -8.37
CA THR A 110 13.40 -10.35 -8.98
C THR A 110 13.26 -10.77 -10.45
N GLY A 111 12.54 -9.95 -11.24
CA GLY A 111 12.28 -10.23 -12.67
C GLY A 111 11.01 -11.02 -12.95
N ASP A 112 10.45 -11.70 -11.98
CA ASP A 112 9.21 -12.45 -12.09
C ASP A 112 8.03 -11.67 -11.51
N TYR A 113 6.81 -12.05 -11.90
CA TYR A 113 5.58 -11.47 -11.35
C TYR A 113 4.91 -12.44 -10.39
N SER A 114 4.51 -11.92 -9.25
CA SER A 114 3.64 -12.63 -8.31
C SER A 114 2.28 -11.94 -8.26
N CYS A 115 1.23 -12.67 -8.58
CA CYS A 115 -0.13 -12.16 -8.54
C CYS A 115 -0.91 -12.82 -7.40
N LEU A 116 -1.63 -12.01 -6.63
CA LEU A 116 -2.56 -12.49 -5.62
C LEU A 116 -3.97 -12.50 -6.22
N LEU A 117 -4.55 -13.67 -6.28
CA LEU A 117 -5.85 -13.91 -6.88
C LEU A 117 -6.88 -14.34 -5.84
N TYR A 118 -8.04 -13.71 -5.85
CA TYR A 118 -9.22 -14.19 -5.13
C TYR A 118 -10.25 -14.69 -6.12
N THR A 119 -10.77 -15.88 -5.88
CA THR A 119 -11.79 -16.49 -6.73
C THR A 119 -12.87 -17.19 -5.91
N SER A 120 -14.07 -17.23 -6.45
CA SER A 120 -15.21 -17.96 -5.87
C SER A 120 -15.08 -19.46 -6.06
N ASP A 121 -14.47 -19.89 -7.16
CA ASP A 121 -14.21 -21.29 -7.48
C ASP A 121 -12.95 -21.39 -8.34
N ALA A 122 -11.89 -21.97 -7.79
CA ALA A 122 -10.62 -22.13 -8.50
C ALA A 122 -10.71 -23.09 -9.70
N ALA A 123 -11.65 -24.04 -9.68
CA ALA A 123 -11.83 -25.00 -10.76
C ALA A 123 -12.52 -24.40 -11.98
N ASP A 124 -13.36 -23.40 -11.79
CA ASP A 124 -14.11 -22.75 -12.88
C ASP A 124 -13.30 -21.64 -13.59
N GLU A 125 -12.23 -21.17 -12.99
CA GLU A 125 -11.43 -20.05 -13.49
C GLU A 125 -10.10 -20.48 -14.16
N LEU A 126 -9.77 -21.74 -14.07
CA LEU A 126 -8.64 -22.35 -14.72
C LEU A 126 -9.05 -23.04 -16.01
#